data_e6ca7d2ab5c167cb6e3efa884b5e4254
#
_entry.id   e6ca7d2ab5c167cb6e3efa884b5e4254
#
_cell.length_a   1.000
_cell.length_b   1.000
_cell.length_c   1.000
_cell.angle_alpha   90.00
_cell.angle_beta   90.00
_cell.angle_gamma   90.00
#
_symmetry.space_group_name_H-M   'P 1'
#
loop_
_entity.id
_entity.type
_entity.pdbx_description
1 polymer ?
#
loop_
_entity_poly.entity_id
_entity_poly.type
_entity_poly.pdbx_seq_one_letter_code
_entity_poly.pdbx_strand_id
1 'polypeptide(L)'
;MRASESTWITINAIAILKSDMTQAPTSSDSLVDKVVETQYPIEPTLQNRWSPLAFSDQLVEPEKLRSVLEAARWAASSFNEQPWSFIIATRDNPTEFDRLLGCLAEGNQEWAKSAPVLMISVAKLNFERNGTENRHAFHDVGAAEANLAIQATALGLYVHQMAGFDVQKAKELYSIPEGYEPVDAVALGYLGDPHSLSDRLQERLSAPRSRKPLKEFVFTGSWQQSSDLI
;
A
#
# COMPACT_ATOMS: atom_id res chain seq x y z
N MET A 1 26.71 -25.29 -44.09
CA MET A 1 26.41 -25.70 -42.72
C MET A 1 27.17 -24.78 -41.78
N ARG A 2 26.53 -23.80 -41.19
CA ARG A 2 27.06 -23.00 -40.08
C ARG A 2 25.91 -22.84 -39.07
N ALA A 3 26.11 -23.40 -37.89
CA ALA A 3 25.22 -23.29 -36.76
C ALA A 3 25.30 -21.85 -36.18
N SER A 4 24.14 -21.20 -36.00
CA SER A 4 24.05 -19.94 -35.33
C SER A 4 24.01 -20.16 -33.82
N GLU A 5 25.01 -19.65 -33.11
CA GLU A 5 25.02 -19.57 -31.66
C GLU A 5 24.02 -18.51 -31.20
N SER A 6 22.94 -18.95 -30.61
CA SER A 6 22.03 -18.05 -29.88
C SER A 6 22.60 -17.80 -28.48
N THR A 7 23.15 -16.61 -28.29
CA THR A 7 23.69 -16.11 -27.02
C THR A 7 22.53 -15.85 -26.05
N TRP A 8 22.38 -16.71 -25.05
CA TRP A 8 21.49 -16.48 -23.91
C TRP A 8 22.08 -15.38 -23.06
N ILE A 9 21.46 -14.21 -23.11
CA ILE A 9 21.74 -13.14 -22.15
C ILE A 9 21.10 -13.55 -20.83
N THR A 10 21.88 -14.18 -19.97
CA THR A 10 21.50 -14.47 -18.58
C THR A 10 21.48 -13.12 -17.84
N ILE A 11 20.30 -12.62 -17.58
CA ILE A 11 20.11 -11.38 -16.83
C ILE A 11 20.48 -11.66 -15.37
N ASN A 12 21.67 -11.23 -14.97
CA ASN A 12 22.14 -11.19 -13.57
C ASN A 12 21.45 -10.06 -12.78
N ALA A 13 20.13 -9.95 -12.88
CA ALA A 13 19.35 -8.96 -12.11
C ALA A 13 19.10 -9.37 -10.64
N ILE A 14 19.36 -10.65 -10.30
CA ILE A 14 19.11 -11.17 -8.94
C ILE A 14 20.30 -10.95 -8.00
N ALA A 15 21.48 -10.64 -8.51
CA ALA A 15 22.68 -10.48 -7.69
C ALA A 15 22.82 -9.08 -7.04
N ILE A 16 22.14 -8.06 -7.55
CA ILE A 16 22.26 -6.69 -7.04
C ILE A 16 21.37 -6.46 -5.80
N LEU A 17 20.33 -7.26 -5.59
CA LEU A 17 19.41 -7.11 -4.45
C LEU A 17 19.84 -7.89 -3.18
N LYS A 18 20.92 -8.66 -3.22
CA LYS A 18 21.36 -9.46 -2.06
C LYS A 18 22.45 -8.83 -1.19
N SER A 19 23.07 -7.73 -1.60
CA SER A 19 24.22 -7.15 -0.88
C SER A 19 23.86 -6.10 0.19
N ASP A 20 22.62 -5.57 0.22
CA ASP A 20 22.22 -4.53 1.19
C ASP A 20 21.18 -4.98 2.24
N MET A 21 20.88 -6.28 2.32
CA MET A 21 19.88 -6.78 3.28
C MET A 21 20.44 -7.09 4.69
N THR A 22 21.63 -6.63 5.05
CA THR A 22 22.26 -6.99 6.34
C THR A 22 22.45 -5.83 7.32
N GLN A 23 21.74 -4.74 7.21
CA GLN A 23 21.65 -3.78 8.31
C GLN A 23 20.20 -3.63 8.77
N ALA A 24 19.79 -4.48 9.71
CA ALA A 24 18.64 -4.17 10.57
C ALA A 24 18.99 -2.89 11.36
N PRO A 25 18.02 -1.95 11.50
CA PRO A 25 18.28 -0.73 12.28
C PRO A 25 18.55 -1.12 13.75
N THR A 26 19.75 -0.80 14.21
CA THR A 26 20.16 -0.96 15.62
C THR A 26 19.65 0.24 16.42
N SER A 27 18.37 0.31 16.72
CA SER A 27 17.86 1.10 17.83
C SER A 27 16.64 0.40 18.43
N SER A 28 16.77 0.02 19.69
CA SER A 28 15.78 -0.66 20.52
C SER A 28 14.67 0.29 20.99
N ASP A 29 14.06 1.05 20.09
CA ASP A 29 12.93 1.88 20.47
C ASP A 29 11.65 1.04 20.25
N SER A 30 11.06 0.59 21.36
CA SER A 30 9.88 -0.30 21.37
C SER A 30 8.66 0.25 20.63
N LEU A 31 8.65 1.55 20.30
CA LEU A 31 7.61 2.21 19.51
C LEU A 31 7.65 1.81 18.01
N VAL A 32 8.76 1.31 17.53
CA VAL A 32 8.99 1.06 16.09
C VAL A 32 9.02 -0.44 15.75
N ASP A 33 9.29 -1.32 16.74
CA ASP A 33 9.26 -2.76 16.49
C ASP A 33 7.81 -3.25 16.41
N LYS A 34 7.34 -3.40 15.18
CA LYS A 34 5.99 -3.87 14.85
C LYS A 34 5.97 -5.24 14.15
N VAL A 35 7.09 -5.98 14.23
CA VAL A 35 7.12 -7.36 13.76
C VAL A 35 6.14 -8.18 14.63
N VAL A 36 5.31 -8.99 13.99
CA VAL A 36 4.30 -9.78 14.68
C VAL A 36 4.69 -11.24 14.76
N GLU A 37 4.37 -11.87 15.89
CA GLU A 37 4.32 -13.33 15.95
C GLU A 37 3.02 -13.81 15.34
N THR A 38 3.11 -14.80 14.45
CA THR A 38 1.97 -15.38 13.74
C THR A 38 1.76 -16.82 14.14
N GLN A 39 0.50 -17.25 14.20
CA GLN A 39 0.15 -18.64 14.56
C GLN A 39 0.72 -19.66 13.56
N TYR A 40 0.79 -19.28 12.29
CA TYR A 40 1.37 -20.07 11.21
C TYR A 40 2.41 -19.22 10.47
N PRO A 41 3.46 -19.85 9.89
CA PRO A 41 4.46 -19.12 9.12
C PRO A 41 3.83 -18.38 7.94
N ILE A 42 4.21 -17.12 7.75
CA ILE A 42 3.86 -16.31 6.58
C ILE A 42 5.14 -15.68 6.00
N GLU A 43 5.05 -15.17 4.80
CA GLU A 43 6.12 -14.44 4.14
C GLU A 43 6.63 -13.28 5.01
N PRO A 44 7.95 -13.11 5.22
CA PRO A 44 8.51 -12.06 6.07
C PRO A 44 8.03 -10.66 5.70
N THR A 45 7.84 -10.37 4.41
CA THR A 45 7.33 -9.08 3.94
C THR A 45 5.92 -8.80 4.48
N LEU A 46 5.05 -9.82 4.55
CA LEU A 46 3.71 -9.69 5.13
C LEU A 46 3.77 -9.48 6.65
N GLN A 47 4.69 -10.17 7.32
CA GLN A 47 4.90 -10.05 8.76
C GLN A 47 5.39 -8.66 9.14
N ASN A 48 6.30 -8.09 8.36
CA ASN A 48 6.91 -6.77 8.58
C ASN A 48 6.01 -5.61 8.14
N ARG A 49 5.08 -5.83 7.22
CA ARG A 49 4.20 -4.79 6.71
C ARG A 49 3.26 -4.25 7.80
N TRP A 50 3.31 -2.98 8.08
CA TRP A 50 2.37 -2.28 8.95
C TRP A 50 2.14 -0.84 8.46
N SER A 51 1.21 -0.10 9.08
CA SER A 51 0.79 1.25 8.67
C SER A 51 1.24 2.27 9.72
N PRO A 52 2.41 2.90 9.55
CA PRO A 52 2.91 3.92 10.47
C PRO A 52 2.13 5.23 10.36
N LEU A 53 2.29 6.09 11.37
CA LEU A 53 1.80 7.47 11.37
C LEU A 53 2.98 8.48 11.26
N ALA A 54 4.22 8.04 11.53
CA ALA A 54 5.40 8.86 11.41
C ALA A 54 6.13 8.53 10.10
N PHE A 55 6.30 9.52 9.25
CA PHE A 55 7.09 9.43 8.04
C PHE A 55 8.26 10.41 8.12
N SER A 56 9.41 10.02 7.56
CA SER A 56 10.55 10.92 7.40
C SER A 56 10.32 11.87 6.22
N ASP A 57 11.09 12.96 6.21
CA ASP A 57 11.09 13.93 5.11
C ASP A 57 11.92 13.47 3.90
N GLN A 58 12.56 12.29 3.97
CA GLN A 58 13.29 11.71 2.86
C GLN A 58 12.36 11.47 1.67
N LEU A 59 12.68 12.04 0.53
CA LEU A 59 11.94 11.78 -0.71
C LEU A 59 12.09 10.32 -1.14
N VAL A 60 11.03 9.78 -1.72
CA VAL A 60 11.07 8.44 -2.32
C VAL A 60 11.69 8.54 -3.71
N GLU A 61 12.67 7.69 -3.96
CA GLU A 61 13.34 7.61 -5.26
C GLU A 61 12.32 7.24 -6.36
N PRO A 62 12.39 7.90 -7.52
CA PRO A 62 11.44 7.65 -8.62
C PRO A 62 11.40 6.18 -9.05
N GLU A 63 12.53 5.48 -8.99
CA GLU A 63 12.64 4.06 -9.33
C GLU A 63 11.86 3.19 -8.35
N LYS A 64 11.93 3.48 -7.05
CA LYS A 64 11.15 2.76 -6.02
C LYS A 64 9.66 3.03 -6.17
N LEU A 65 9.28 4.30 -6.41
CA LEU A 65 7.87 4.65 -6.64
C LEU A 65 7.32 3.91 -7.87
N ARG A 66 8.06 3.87 -8.98
CA ARG A 66 7.65 3.10 -10.16
C ARG A 66 7.54 1.61 -9.87
N SER A 67 8.48 1.04 -9.10
CA SER A 67 8.44 -0.38 -8.72
C SER A 67 7.22 -0.73 -7.86
N VAL A 68 6.85 0.17 -6.94
CA VAL A 68 5.65 0.03 -6.09
C VAL A 68 4.37 0.06 -6.94
N LEU A 69 4.27 0.99 -7.89
CA LEU A 69 3.15 1.09 -8.82
C LEU A 69 3.11 -0.08 -9.82
N GLU A 70 4.27 -0.57 -10.24
CA GLU A 70 4.36 -1.77 -11.08
C GLU A 70 3.79 -3.00 -10.35
N ALA A 71 4.08 -3.16 -9.06
CA ALA A 71 3.50 -4.25 -8.27
C ALA A 71 1.96 -4.15 -8.18
N ALA A 72 1.42 -2.93 -8.02
CA ALA A 72 -0.02 -2.70 -8.09
C ALA A 72 -0.61 -3.13 -9.44
N ARG A 73 0.06 -2.78 -10.54
CA ARG A 73 -0.36 -3.12 -11.91
C ARG A 73 -0.46 -4.63 -12.16
N TRP A 74 0.33 -5.44 -11.44
CA TRP A 74 0.33 -6.91 -11.56
C TRP A 74 -0.68 -7.60 -10.64
N ALA A 75 -1.59 -6.87 -10.01
CA ALA A 75 -2.67 -7.49 -9.26
C ALA A 75 -3.63 -8.25 -10.19
N ALA A 76 -4.23 -9.30 -9.66
CA ALA A 76 -5.33 -9.97 -10.35
C ALA A 76 -6.60 -9.10 -10.32
N SER A 77 -7.41 -9.17 -11.37
CA SER A 77 -8.70 -8.49 -11.41
C SER A 77 -9.75 -9.31 -12.16
N SER A 78 -11.01 -9.03 -11.88
CA SER A 78 -12.14 -9.68 -12.56
C SER A 78 -12.04 -9.45 -14.06
N PHE A 79 -11.98 -10.54 -14.84
CA PHE A 79 -11.78 -10.51 -16.30
C PHE A 79 -10.56 -9.72 -16.79
N ASN A 80 -9.56 -9.50 -15.93
CA ASN A 80 -8.42 -8.65 -16.20
C ASN A 80 -8.82 -7.20 -16.54
N GLU A 81 -9.87 -6.70 -15.90
CA GLU A 81 -10.41 -5.34 -16.14
C GLU A 81 -9.46 -4.24 -15.66
N GLN A 82 -8.64 -4.52 -14.63
CA GLN A 82 -7.66 -3.57 -14.08
C GLN A 82 -8.30 -2.21 -13.74
N PRO A 83 -9.33 -2.20 -12.88
CA PRO A 83 -10.20 -1.03 -12.68
C PRO A 83 -9.56 0.07 -11.82
N TRP A 84 -8.32 -0.06 -11.44
CA TRP A 84 -7.60 0.86 -10.57
C TRP A 84 -6.97 2.02 -11.34
N SER A 85 -7.01 3.19 -10.72
CA SER A 85 -6.23 4.36 -11.08
C SER A 85 -5.65 4.98 -9.82
N PHE A 86 -4.53 5.69 -9.92
CA PHE A 86 -3.90 6.37 -8.80
C PHE A 86 -3.61 7.83 -9.17
N ILE A 87 -4.12 8.77 -8.36
CA ILE A 87 -3.73 10.18 -8.39
C ILE A 87 -2.60 10.33 -7.38
N ILE A 88 -1.46 10.86 -7.79
CA ILE A 88 -0.25 10.90 -6.98
C ILE A 88 0.20 12.35 -6.80
N ALA A 89 0.58 12.69 -5.59
CA ALA A 89 1.22 13.95 -5.25
C ALA A 89 2.49 13.67 -4.42
N THR A 90 3.57 14.36 -4.74
CA THR A 90 4.87 14.23 -4.10
C THR A 90 5.31 15.56 -3.50
N ARG A 91 6.08 15.55 -2.41
CA ARG A 91 6.50 16.78 -1.70
C ARG A 91 7.42 17.69 -2.51
N ASP A 92 8.04 17.21 -3.56
CA ASP A 92 8.80 18.04 -4.51
C ASP A 92 7.89 18.91 -5.40
N ASN A 93 6.58 18.63 -5.44
CA ASN A 93 5.54 19.52 -5.98
C ASN A 93 4.57 19.96 -4.86
N PRO A 94 4.91 20.98 -4.06
CA PRO A 94 4.12 21.38 -2.89
C PRO A 94 2.67 21.74 -3.23
N THR A 95 2.42 22.35 -4.38
CA THR A 95 1.07 22.75 -4.80
C THR A 95 0.14 21.56 -4.94
N GLU A 96 0.57 20.51 -5.64
CA GLU A 96 -0.23 19.29 -5.80
C GLU A 96 -0.27 18.47 -4.51
N PHE A 97 0.82 18.47 -3.72
CA PHE A 97 0.85 17.81 -2.43
C PHE A 97 -0.18 18.42 -1.46
N ASP A 98 -0.20 19.74 -1.30
CA ASP A 98 -1.16 20.45 -0.43
C ASP A 98 -2.59 20.28 -0.93
N ARG A 99 -2.78 20.24 -2.24
CA ARG A 99 -4.09 19.99 -2.86
C ARG A 99 -4.64 18.62 -2.47
N LEU A 100 -3.83 17.55 -2.54
CA LEU A 100 -4.22 16.21 -2.15
C LEU A 100 -4.36 16.08 -0.64
N LEU A 101 -3.41 16.62 0.13
CA LEU A 101 -3.45 16.66 1.59
C LEU A 101 -4.77 17.30 2.08
N GLY A 102 -5.21 18.36 1.41
CA GLY A 102 -6.47 19.04 1.70
C GLY A 102 -7.73 18.20 1.47
N CYS A 103 -7.63 17.06 0.75
CA CYS A 103 -8.74 16.11 0.64
C CYS A 103 -8.85 15.20 1.87
N LEU A 104 -7.80 15.03 2.66
CA LEU A 104 -7.82 14.16 3.83
C LEU A 104 -8.67 14.76 4.96
N ALA A 105 -9.25 13.91 5.80
CA ALA A 105 -9.84 14.33 7.06
C ALA A 105 -8.75 14.95 7.97
N GLU A 106 -9.12 15.96 8.77
CA GLU A 106 -8.19 16.73 9.61
C GLU A 106 -7.27 15.84 10.45
N GLY A 107 -7.83 14.78 11.08
CA GLY A 107 -7.04 13.85 11.87
C GLY A 107 -6.00 13.04 11.07
N ASN A 108 -6.17 12.92 9.75
CA ASN A 108 -5.18 12.33 8.86
C ASN A 108 -4.20 13.36 8.33
N GLN A 109 -4.64 14.60 8.05
CA GLN A 109 -3.74 15.70 7.67
C GLN A 109 -2.66 15.95 8.71
N GLU A 110 -2.99 15.80 10.01
CA GLU A 110 -2.08 16.05 11.14
C GLU A 110 -0.76 15.30 11.00
N TRP A 111 -0.78 14.04 10.55
CA TRP A 111 0.39 13.19 10.43
C TRP A 111 0.81 12.92 8.97
N ALA A 112 -0.16 12.82 8.04
CA ALA A 112 0.14 12.49 6.64
C ALA A 112 0.92 13.60 5.92
N LYS A 113 0.89 14.83 6.41
CA LYS A 113 1.70 15.94 5.91
C LYS A 113 3.21 15.67 5.96
N SER A 114 3.67 14.74 6.80
CA SER A 114 5.08 14.34 6.87
C SER A 114 5.47 13.32 5.79
N ALA A 115 4.51 12.60 5.22
CA ALA A 115 4.79 11.62 4.16
C ALA A 115 5.33 12.32 2.90
N PRO A 116 6.34 11.74 2.22
CA PRO A 116 6.87 12.30 0.96
C PRO A 116 5.94 12.09 -0.23
N VAL A 117 5.05 11.09 -0.18
CA VAL A 117 4.11 10.76 -1.25
C VAL A 117 2.71 10.56 -0.68
N LEU A 118 1.73 11.20 -1.29
CA LEU A 118 0.31 10.95 -1.08
C LEU A 118 -0.33 10.44 -2.38
N MET A 119 -1.33 9.57 -2.25
CA MET A 119 -2.10 9.08 -3.39
C MET A 119 -3.58 9.04 -3.03
N ILE A 120 -4.43 9.08 -4.06
CA ILE A 120 -5.84 8.67 -3.99
C ILE A 120 -6.02 7.55 -4.99
N SER A 121 -6.50 6.40 -4.55
CA SER A 121 -6.92 5.32 -5.42
C SER A 121 -8.35 5.55 -5.93
N VAL A 122 -8.59 5.17 -7.17
CA VAL A 122 -9.87 5.37 -7.84
C VAL A 122 -10.27 4.09 -8.56
N ALA A 123 -11.50 3.65 -8.35
CA ALA A 123 -12.09 2.50 -9.01
C ALA A 123 -12.93 2.89 -10.22
N LYS A 124 -12.76 2.23 -11.36
CA LYS A 124 -13.69 2.24 -12.48
C LYS A 124 -14.83 1.27 -12.21
N LEU A 125 -16.06 1.79 -12.12
CA LEU A 125 -17.21 1.02 -11.63
C LEU A 125 -17.87 0.12 -12.68
N ASN A 126 -17.55 0.30 -13.96
CA ASN A 126 -18.15 -0.46 -15.04
C ASN A 126 -17.09 -1.18 -15.88
N PHE A 127 -17.43 -2.37 -16.36
CA PHE A 127 -16.60 -3.12 -17.30
C PHE A 127 -16.47 -2.36 -18.63
N GLU A 128 -15.25 -2.19 -19.12
CA GLU A 128 -14.98 -1.52 -20.40
C GLU A 128 -15.62 -2.27 -21.57
N ARG A 129 -15.57 -3.59 -21.55
CA ARG A 129 -16.04 -4.46 -22.63
C ARG A 129 -17.54 -4.33 -22.97
N ASN A 130 -18.40 -3.95 -21.99
CA ASN A 130 -19.87 -3.97 -22.17
C ASN A 130 -20.63 -2.91 -21.36
N GLY A 131 -19.93 -2.07 -20.59
CA GLY A 131 -20.53 -1.00 -19.79
C GLY A 131 -21.37 -1.46 -18.59
N THR A 132 -21.43 -2.77 -18.28
CA THR A 132 -22.17 -3.25 -17.11
C THR A 132 -21.39 -2.99 -15.83
N GLU A 133 -22.11 -2.92 -14.69
CA GLU A 133 -21.52 -2.72 -13.38
C GLU A 133 -20.47 -3.79 -13.04
N ASN A 134 -19.29 -3.36 -12.61
CA ASN A 134 -18.23 -4.20 -12.07
C ASN A 134 -18.28 -4.20 -10.53
N ARG A 135 -19.10 -5.07 -9.96
CA ARG A 135 -19.19 -5.22 -8.50
C ARG A 135 -17.88 -5.60 -7.80
N HIS A 136 -16.86 -6.02 -8.56
CA HIS A 136 -15.54 -6.39 -8.05
C HIS A 136 -14.53 -5.22 -8.11
N ALA A 137 -14.92 -4.05 -8.60
CA ALA A 137 -14.00 -2.92 -8.79
C ALA A 137 -13.22 -2.56 -7.51
N PHE A 138 -13.93 -2.43 -6.39
CA PHE A 138 -13.29 -2.12 -5.09
C PHE A 138 -12.40 -3.26 -4.57
N HIS A 139 -12.83 -4.52 -4.78
CA HIS A 139 -12.01 -5.70 -4.43
C HIS A 139 -10.69 -5.69 -5.22
N ASP A 140 -10.76 -5.41 -6.51
CA ASP A 140 -9.60 -5.44 -7.40
C ASP A 140 -8.64 -4.26 -7.10
N VAL A 141 -9.17 -3.07 -6.77
CA VAL A 141 -8.36 -1.94 -6.26
C VAL A 141 -7.65 -2.33 -4.97
N GLY A 142 -8.35 -2.94 -4.00
CA GLY A 142 -7.75 -3.42 -2.77
C GLY A 142 -6.65 -4.48 -3.00
N ALA A 143 -6.80 -5.35 -4.02
CA ALA A 143 -5.76 -6.29 -4.42
C ALA A 143 -4.52 -5.56 -4.99
N ALA A 144 -4.71 -4.53 -5.81
CA ALA A 144 -3.62 -3.70 -6.32
C ALA A 144 -2.87 -2.98 -5.20
N GLU A 145 -3.59 -2.43 -4.24
CA GLU A 145 -3.01 -1.76 -3.08
C GLU A 145 -2.31 -2.72 -2.12
N ALA A 146 -2.79 -3.96 -1.99
CA ALA A 146 -2.09 -4.98 -1.22
C ALA A 146 -0.72 -5.29 -1.84
N ASN A 147 -0.66 -5.47 -3.17
CA ASN A 147 0.60 -5.66 -3.89
C ASN A 147 1.53 -4.45 -3.73
N LEU A 148 0.98 -3.23 -3.87
CA LEU A 148 1.69 -1.98 -3.65
C LEU A 148 2.34 -1.94 -2.25
N ALA A 149 1.58 -2.26 -1.21
CA ALA A 149 2.05 -2.22 0.17
C ALA A 149 3.12 -3.30 0.46
N ILE A 150 2.98 -4.48 -0.13
CA ILE A 150 3.96 -5.57 -0.01
C ILE A 150 5.28 -5.17 -0.69
N GLN A 151 5.21 -4.63 -1.92
CA GLN A 151 6.39 -4.19 -2.65
C GLN A 151 7.09 -3.01 -1.94
N ALA A 152 6.33 -2.05 -1.43
CA ALA A 152 6.87 -0.95 -0.64
C ALA A 152 7.66 -1.48 0.57
N THR A 153 7.07 -2.43 1.31
CA THR A 153 7.74 -3.06 2.47
C THR A 153 9.03 -3.77 2.08
N ALA A 154 9.03 -4.49 0.95
CA ALA A 154 10.24 -5.15 0.43
C ALA A 154 11.35 -4.16 0.03
N LEU A 155 11.00 -2.91 -0.29
CA LEU A 155 11.93 -1.82 -0.62
C LEU A 155 12.30 -0.95 0.60
N GLY A 156 11.89 -1.32 1.82
CA GLY A 156 12.13 -0.55 3.04
C GLY A 156 11.25 0.70 3.16
N LEU A 157 10.17 0.77 2.38
CA LEU A 157 9.15 1.81 2.45
C LEU A 157 7.93 1.34 3.25
N TYR A 158 7.15 2.30 3.72
CA TYR A 158 5.93 2.05 4.48
C TYR A 158 4.74 2.69 3.80
N VAL A 159 3.58 2.03 3.96
CA VAL A 159 2.31 2.47 3.39
C VAL A 159 1.26 2.54 4.48
N HIS A 160 0.48 3.63 4.49
CA HIS A 160 -0.70 3.77 5.32
C HIS A 160 -1.90 4.15 4.44
N GLN A 161 -2.85 3.24 4.31
CA GLN A 161 -4.12 3.43 3.62
C GLN A 161 -5.13 4.07 4.57
N MET A 162 -5.90 5.05 4.08
CA MET A 162 -6.81 5.88 4.88
C MET A 162 -8.19 5.94 4.24
N ALA A 163 -9.21 5.48 4.97
CA ALA A 163 -10.61 5.71 4.60
C ALA A 163 -11.08 7.15 4.94
N GLY A 164 -10.33 7.86 5.79
CA GLY A 164 -10.70 9.21 6.25
C GLY A 164 -10.24 10.30 5.28
N PHE A 165 -11.00 10.52 4.21
CA PHE A 165 -10.83 11.61 3.25
C PHE A 165 -12.20 12.03 2.69
N ASP A 166 -12.27 13.21 2.08
CA ASP A 166 -13.46 13.75 1.45
C ASP A 166 -13.51 13.33 -0.02
N VAL A 167 -14.34 12.31 -0.29
CA VAL A 167 -14.54 11.73 -1.63
C VAL A 167 -15.09 12.77 -2.61
N GLN A 168 -16.07 13.60 -2.18
CA GLN A 168 -16.69 14.58 -3.05
C GLN A 168 -15.69 15.68 -3.43
N LYS A 169 -14.93 16.17 -2.46
CA LYS A 169 -13.87 17.14 -2.69
C LYS A 169 -12.79 16.59 -3.64
N ALA A 170 -12.41 15.31 -3.48
CA ALA A 170 -11.47 14.67 -4.40
C ALA A 170 -12.02 14.61 -5.83
N LYS A 171 -13.29 14.22 -6.01
CA LYS A 171 -13.95 14.22 -7.32
C LYS A 171 -13.93 15.60 -7.98
N GLU A 172 -14.27 16.63 -7.25
CA GLU A 172 -14.29 18.00 -7.74
C GLU A 172 -12.89 18.52 -8.11
N LEU A 173 -11.92 18.38 -7.18
CA LEU A 173 -10.58 18.90 -7.38
C LEU A 173 -9.83 18.22 -8.54
N TYR A 174 -10.03 16.91 -8.70
CA TYR A 174 -9.33 16.12 -9.71
C TYR A 174 -10.18 15.81 -10.95
N SER A 175 -11.39 16.40 -11.03
CA SER A 175 -12.31 16.21 -12.15
C SER A 175 -12.56 14.73 -12.46
N ILE A 176 -12.73 13.92 -11.41
CA ILE A 176 -12.98 12.47 -11.55
C ILE A 176 -14.39 12.29 -12.13
N PRO A 177 -14.52 11.65 -13.29
CA PRO A 177 -15.80 11.59 -14.01
C PRO A 177 -16.79 10.62 -13.34
N GLU A 178 -18.06 10.71 -13.74
CA GLU A 178 -19.07 9.71 -13.41
C GLU A 178 -18.64 8.32 -13.89
N GLY A 179 -18.99 7.28 -13.12
CA GLY A 179 -18.53 5.90 -13.35
C GLY A 179 -17.18 5.58 -12.71
N TYR A 180 -16.56 6.55 -12.01
CA TYR A 180 -15.35 6.37 -11.22
C TYR A 180 -15.59 6.77 -9.77
N GLU A 181 -14.99 6.03 -8.82
CA GLU A 181 -15.16 6.27 -7.39
C GLU A 181 -13.80 6.28 -6.67
N PRO A 182 -13.42 7.38 -5.98
CA PRO A 182 -12.30 7.35 -5.05
C PRO A 182 -12.51 6.32 -3.94
N VAL A 183 -11.52 5.48 -3.68
CA VAL A 183 -11.64 4.33 -2.77
C VAL A 183 -11.01 4.63 -1.42
N ASP A 184 -9.74 5.03 -1.43
CA ASP A 184 -9.02 5.46 -0.25
C ASP A 184 -7.92 6.48 -0.59
N ALA A 185 -7.31 7.03 0.45
CA ALA A 185 -6.09 7.80 0.33
C ALA A 185 -4.92 7.00 0.90
N VAL A 186 -3.73 7.19 0.34
CA VAL A 186 -2.52 6.44 0.69
C VAL A 186 -1.39 7.41 1.02
N ALA A 187 -0.73 7.20 2.16
CA ALA A 187 0.56 7.82 2.47
C ALA A 187 1.67 6.78 2.28
N LEU A 188 2.76 7.17 1.60
CA LEU A 188 3.90 6.29 1.32
C LEU A 188 5.21 7.05 1.57
N GLY A 189 6.18 6.39 2.22
CA GLY A 189 7.49 6.95 2.51
C GLY A 189 8.34 6.08 3.42
N TYR A 190 9.46 6.63 3.86
CA TYR A 190 10.31 6.02 4.86
C TYR A 190 9.76 6.26 6.26
N LEU A 191 10.10 5.37 7.19
CA LEU A 191 9.72 5.52 8.59
C LEU A 191 10.37 6.77 9.18
N GLY A 192 9.56 7.61 9.83
CA GLY A 192 10.01 8.79 10.55
C GLY A 192 10.15 8.54 12.04
N ASP A 193 10.56 9.59 12.77
CA ASP A 193 10.69 9.56 14.22
C ASP A 193 9.29 9.60 14.87
N PRO A 194 8.88 8.58 15.62
CA PRO A 194 7.61 8.57 16.35
C PRO A 194 7.45 9.74 17.33
N HIS A 195 8.55 10.26 17.88
CA HIS A 195 8.51 11.38 18.82
C HIS A 195 8.15 12.73 18.16
N SER A 196 8.15 12.79 16.83
CA SER A 196 7.64 13.96 16.09
C SER A 196 6.10 14.06 16.11
N LEU A 197 5.40 13.01 16.53
CA LEU A 197 3.95 12.96 16.61
C LEU A 197 3.44 13.56 17.92
N SER A 198 2.19 14.02 17.94
CA SER A 198 1.49 14.36 19.19
C SER A 198 1.33 13.13 20.10
N ASP A 199 1.24 13.35 21.43
CA ASP A 199 1.11 12.26 22.42
C ASP A 199 -0.02 11.29 22.05
N ARG A 200 -1.16 11.82 21.60
CA ARG A 200 -2.30 11.01 21.14
C ARG A 200 -1.94 10.09 19.96
N LEU A 201 -1.14 10.58 19.03
CA LEU A 201 -0.71 9.78 17.87
C LEU A 201 0.39 8.79 18.24
N GLN A 202 1.27 9.12 19.19
CA GLN A 202 2.25 8.19 19.75
C GLN A 202 1.56 7.04 20.47
N GLU A 203 0.54 7.32 21.30
CA GLU A 203 -0.27 6.29 21.95
C GLU A 203 -0.95 5.36 20.92
N ARG A 204 -1.57 5.94 19.88
CA ARG A 204 -2.15 5.16 18.77
C ARG A 204 -1.10 4.31 18.05
N LEU A 205 0.09 4.86 17.85
CA LEU A 205 1.19 4.15 17.20
C LEU A 205 1.71 3.00 18.06
N SER A 206 1.77 3.16 19.39
CA SER A 206 2.27 2.14 20.32
C SER A 206 1.35 0.93 20.47
N ALA A 207 0.07 1.06 20.08
CA ALA A 207 -0.90 -0.02 20.18
C ALA A 207 -0.41 -1.32 19.50
N PRO A 208 -0.56 -2.49 20.15
CA PRO A 208 -0.13 -3.76 19.59
C PRO A 208 -0.95 -4.10 18.33
N ARG A 209 -0.29 -4.74 17.39
CA ARG A 209 -0.97 -5.29 16.20
C ARG A 209 -1.70 -6.57 16.59
N SER A 210 -2.96 -6.68 16.22
CA SER A 210 -3.77 -7.87 16.47
C SER A 210 -4.56 -8.29 15.24
N ARG A 211 -4.96 -9.54 15.20
CA ARG A 211 -5.86 -10.10 14.19
C ARG A 211 -6.82 -11.05 14.87
N LYS A 212 -8.01 -11.19 14.29
CA LYS A 212 -8.96 -12.22 14.67
C LYS A 212 -8.35 -13.60 14.44
N PRO A 213 -8.58 -14.58 15.32
CA PRO A 213 -8.17 -15.96 15.07
C PRO A 213 -8.88 -16.54 13.85
N LEU A 214 -8.22 -17.47 13.15
CA LEU A 214 -8.73 -18.06 11.90
C LEU A 214 -10.16 -18.61 12.03
N LYS A 215 -10.48 -19.24 13.15
CA LYS A 215 -11.81 -19.82 13.44
C LYS A 215 -12.97 -18.82 13.39
N GLU A 216 -12.71 -17.51 13.46
CA GLU A 216 -13.74 -16.47 13.38
C GLU A 216 -14.13 -16.09 11.94
N PHE A 217 -13.32 -16.49 10.94
CA PHE A 217 -13.56 -16.13 9.55
C PHE A 217 -13.28 -17.26 8.54
N VAL A 218 -12.90 -18.45 9.00
CA VAL A 218 -12.73 -19.65 8.18
C VAL A 218 -13.79 -20.68 8.57
N PHE A 219 -14.68 -20.99 7.65
CA PHE A 219 -15.82 -21.86 7.89
C PHE A 219 -15.85 -22.98 6.86
N THR A 220 -16.49 -24.12 7.22
CA THR A 220 -16.72 -25.26 6.32
C THR A 220 -18.19 -25.72 6.41
N GLY A 221 -18.74 -26.21 5.31
CA GLY A 221 -20.11 -26.71 5.24
C GLY A 221 -21.17 -25.60 5.21
N SER A 222 -21.24 -24.76 6.23
CA SER A 222 -22.17 -23.62 6.30
C SER A 222 -21.52 -22.37 6.92
N TRP A 223 -22.17 -21.23 6.79
CA TRP A 223 -21.73 -19.98 7.40
C TRP A 223 -21.65 -20.12 8.93
N GLN A 224 -20.55 -19.67 9.53
CA GLN A 224 -20.24 -19.75 10.96
C GLN A 224 -20.04 -21.18 11.53
N GLN A 225 -20.04 -22.21 10.72
CA GLN A 225 -19.63 -23.54 11.14
C GLN A 225 -18.10 -23.61 11.14
N SER A 226 -17.49 -23.81 12.31
CA SER A 226 -16.02 -23.93 12.44
C SER A 226 -15.48 -25.04 11.56
N SER A 227 -14.29 -24.79 10.99
CA SER A 227 -13.57 -25.77 10.19
C SER A 227 -12.65 -26.62 11.07
N ASP A 228 -12.65 -27.93 10.86
CA ASP A 228 -11.69 -28.85 11.50
C ASP A 228 -10.26 -28.76 10.89
N LEU A 229 -10.09 -27.91 9.87
CA LEU A 229 -8.80 -27.70 9.19
C LEU A 229 -7.89 -26.71 9.95
N ILE A 230 -8.43 -25.99 10.96
CA ILE A 230 -7.72 -24.92 11.70
C ILE A 230 -7.99 -24.98 13.18
#